data_8b0604df73a905c2510555315834fa10
#
_entry.id   8b0604df73a905c2510555315834fa10
#
_cell.length_a   1.000
_cell.length_b   1.000
_cell.length_c   1.000
_cell.angle_alpha   90.00
_cell.angle_beta   90.00
_cell.angle_gamma   90.00
#
_symmetry.space_group_name_H-M   'P 1'
#
loop_
_entity.id
_entity.type
_entity.pdbx_description
1 polymer ?
#
loop_
_entity_poly.entity_id
_entity_poly.type
_entity_poly.pdbx_seq_one_letter_code
_entity_poly.pdbx_strand_id
1 'polypeptide(L)'
;MDDINTYRSRLGLSELSIAGFSLTLSGFIGVMGIITSEVLYPNYSTRQDISDLGSTRPPNPIIHEPSATIFNTTMLVTGVLVVLSAYLLYRVLDRGGFPLALAVFGFGAFGVGVFPGNVTPWHGIFALLTFFAGGIAVVLSTRVVSRPFSFICGLFGGISLLVLGSVFFYGLVIGSPSPLAFLGSGGIERWVVYPLIVWLPAFGGYLLAVSNDSTGEAAI
;
A
#
# COMPACT_ATOMS: atom_id res chain seq x y z
N MET A 1 19.92 -0.37 15.85
CA MET A 1 20.48 -1.58 15.26
C MET A 1 20.41 -2.77 16.25
N ASP A 2 20.38 -2.50 17.54
CA ASP A 2 20.33 -3.54 18.58
C ASP A 2 18.95 -4.20 18.77
N ASP A 3 17.85 -3.53 18.40
CA ASP A 3 16.48 -4.02 18.61
C ASP A 3 16.16 -5.30 17.79
N ILE A 4 16.55 -5.37 16.51
CA ILE A 4 16.30 -6.56 15.68
C ILE A 4 17.13 -7.76 16.13
N ASN A 5 18.36 -7.52 16.58
CA ASN A 5 19.25 -8.61 17.03
C ASN A 5 18.84 -9.22 18.37
N THR A 6 18.22 -8.45 19.25
CA THR A 6 17.76 -8.90 20.57
C THR A 6 16.50 -9.77 20.48
N TYR A 7 15.62 -9.52 19.49
CA TYR A 7 14.40 -10.31 19.23
C TYR A 7 14.66 -11.61 18.47
N ARG A 8 15.80 -11.71 17.79
CA ARG A 8 16.26 -12.95 17.12
C ARG A 8 16.24 -14.19 17.98
N SER A 9 16.34 -14.05 19.30
CA SER A 9 16.45 -15.20 20.20
C SER A 9 15.13 -15.76 20.72
N ARG A 10 14.00 -15.08 20.52
CA ARG A 10 12.73 -15.47 21.15
C ARG A 10 11.63 -15.95 20.20
N LEU A 11 11.62 -15.50 18.95
CA LEU A 11 10.59 -15.87 17.98
C LEU A 11 11.32 -16.30 16.70
N GLY A 12 11.06 -17.50 16.24
CA GLY A 12 11.79 -18.10 15.12
C GLY A 12 11.80 -17.22 13.88
N LEU A 13 12.90 -17.28 13.17
CA LEU A 13 13.17 -16.67 11.85
C LEU A 13 12.00 -16.77 10.85
N SER A 14 11.13 -17.77 11.06
CA SER A 14 9.94 -18.01 10.26
C SER A 14 8.94 -16.84 10.21
N GLU A 15 8.75 -16.07 11.29
CA GLU A 15 7.75 -14.99 11.30
C GLU A 15 8.19 -13.79 10.46
N LEU A 16 9.46 -13.41 10.53
CA LEU A 16 10.01 -12.31 9.72
C LEU A 16 10.03 -12.69 8.23
N SER A 17 10.39 -13.94 7.91
CA SER A 17 10.37 -14.47 6.56
C SER A 17 8.95 -14.50 5.98
N ILE A 18 7.97 -14.96 6.76
CA ILE A 18 6.57 -15.01 6.33
C ILE A 18 6.04 -13.58 6.10
N ALA A 19 6.36 -12.63 6.99
CA ALA A 19 6.00 -11.24 6.82
C ALA A 19 6.61 -10.65 5.54
N GLY A 20 7.90 -10.88 5.30
CA GLY A 20 8.60 -10.44 4.10
C GLY A 20 8.02 -11.03 2.82
N PHE A 21 7.78 -12.33 2.80
CA PHE A 21 7.15 -13.01 1.67
C PHE A 21 5.74 -12.48 1.39
N SER A 22 4.92 -12.31 2.44
CA SER A 22 3.55 -11.79 2.30
C SER A 22 3.52 -10.37 1.73
N LEU A 23 4.44 -9.48 2.15
CA LEU A 23 4.54 -8.13 1.59
C LEU A 23 5.03 -8.15 0.14
N THR A 24 6.04 -8.97 -0.17
CA THR A 24 6.52 -9.12 -1.55
C THR A 24 5.39 -9.59 -2.47
N LEU A 25 4.66 -10.61 -2.04
CA LEU A 25 3.54 -11.17 -2.80
C LEU A 25 2.39 -10.15 -2.92
N SER A 26 2.06 -9.41 -1.85
CA SER A 26 1.01 -8.39 -1.87
C SER A 26 1.30 -7.28 -2.87
N GLY A 27 2.54 -6.79 -2.93
CA GLY A 27 2.95 -5.77 -3.89
C GLY A 27 2.93 -6.28 -5.33
N PHE A 28 3.40 -7.51 -5.56
CA PHE A 28 3.36 -8.16 -6.88
C PHE A 28 1.90 -8.34 -7.37
N ILE A 29 1.02 -8.88 -6.53
CA ILE A 29 -0.40 -9.05 -6.83
C ILE A 29 -1.05 -7.69 -7.08
N GLY A 30 -0.76 -6.68 -6.25
CA GLY A 30 -1.29 -5.33 -6.40
C GLY A 30 -0.94 -4.72 -7.77
N VAL A 31 0.33 -4.75 -8.15
CA VAL A 31 0.80 -4.23 -9.46
C VAL A 31 0.16 -5.01 -10.61
N MET A 32 0.27 -6.35 -10.60
CA MET A 32 -0.22 -7.18 -11.70
C MET A 32 -1.74 -7.15 -11.81
N GLY A 33 -2.45 -7.11 -10.69
CA GLY A 33 -3.90 -7.01 -10.67
C GLY A 33 -4.41 -5.69 -11.25
N ILE A 34 -3.80 -4.56 -10.88
CA ILE A 34 -4.13 -3.24 -11.44
C ILE A 34 -3.87 -3.23 -12.96
N ILE A 35 -2.67 -3.62 -13.39
CA ILE A 35 -2.32 -3.64 -14.82
C ILE A 35 -3.28 -4.55 -15.61
N THR A 36 -3.59 -5.75 -15.08
CA THR A 36 -4.52 -6.66 -15.75
C THR A 36 -5.92 -6.08 -15.85
N SER A 37 -6.39 -5.42 -14.79
CA SER A 37 -7.70 -4.75 -14.80
C SER A 37 -7.73 -3.58 -15.80
N GLU A 38 -6.66 -2.78 -15.89
CA GLU A 38 -6.54 -1.68 -16.87
C GLU A 38 -6.62 -2.21 -18.32
N VAL A 39 -5.91 -3.30 -18.61
CA VAL A 39 -5.91 -3.92 -19.96
C VAL A 39 -7.30 -4.44 -20.34
N LEU A 40 -8.06 -4.93 -19.39
CA LEU A 40 -9.38 -5.53 -19.62
C LEU A 40 -10.54 -4.52 -19.53
N TYR A 41 -10.29 -3.30 -19.10
CA TYR A 41 -11.31 -2.25 -19.01
C TYR A 41 -11.42 -1.52 -20.35
N PRO A 42 -12.57 -1.55 -21.04
CA PRO A 42 -12.74 -0.90 -22.34
C PRO A 42 -12.51 0.61 -22.29
N ASN A 43 -11.62 1.12 -23.12
CA ASN A 43 -11.30 2.55 -23.25
C ASN A 43 -10.82 3.20 -21.93
N TYR A 44 -10.19 2.43 -21.05
CA TYR A 44 -9.62 2.98 -19.82
C TYR A 44 -8.56 4.04 -20.10
N SER A 45 -8.62 5.13 -19.36
CA SER A 45 -7.62 6.20 -19.40
C SER A 45 -6.92 6.32 -18.06
N THR A 46 -5.60 6.48 -18.05
CA THR A 46 -4.83 6.74 -16.83
C THR A 46 -5.18 8.07 -16.14
N ARG A 47 -6.05 8.89 -16.75
CA ARG A 47 -6.65 10.06 -16.09
C ARG A 47 -7.84 9.71 -15.20
N GLN A 48 -8.43 8.52 -15.38
CA GLN A 48 -9.46 7.96 -14.49
C GLN A 48 -8.81 7.38 -13.22
N ASP A 49 -9.58 7.37 -12.15
CA ASP A 49 -9.12 6.80 -10.88
C ASP A 49 -8.78 5.31 -11.05
N ILE A 50 -7.77 4.83 -10.33
CA ILE A 50 -7.44 3.39 -10.30
C ILE A 50 -8.65 2.61 -9.76
N SER A 51 -9.33 3.17 -8.77
CA SER A 51 -10.50 2.54 -8.16
C SER A 51 -11.71 2.43 -9.09
N ASP A 52 -11.77 3.21 -10.19
CA ASP A 52 -12.78 3.07 -11.23
C ASP A 52 -12.72 1.71 -11.94
N LEU A 53 -11.58 1.01 -11.87
CA LEU A 53 -11.43 -0.36 -12.38
C LEU A 53 -12.39 -1.33 -11.68
N GLY A 54 -12.70 -1.11 -10.41
CA GLY A 54 -13.68 -1.89 -9.66
C GLY A 54 -15.12 -1.43 -9.88
N SER A 55 -15.35 -0.14 -9.92
CA SER A 55 -16.60 0.53 -10.27
C SER A 55 -16.41 2.04 -10.22
N THR A 56 -17.02 2.77 -11.15
CA THR A 56 -17.09 4.22 -11.04
C THR A 56 -18.11 4.63 -9.95
N ARG A 57 -18.08 5.92 -9.60
CA ARG A 57 -18.95 6.48 -8.54
C ARG A 57 -20.36 6.80 -9.06
N PRO A 58 -21.39 6.85 -8.16
CA PRO A 58 -22.73 7.37 -8.49
C PRO A 58 -22.68 8.80 -9.06
N PRO A 59 -23.73 9.25 -9.82
CA PRO A 59 -25.07 8.62 -9.91
C PRO A 59 -25.21 7.49 -10.94
N ASN A 60 -24.31 7.33 -11.88
CA ASN A 60 -24.39 6.32 -12.93
C ASN A 60 -23.13 5.46 -12.91
N PRO A 61 -22.99 4.53 -11.93
CA PRO A 61 -21.80 3.72 -11.82
C PRO A 61 -21.64 2.79 -13.01
N ILE A 62 -20.41 2.68 -13.49
CA ILE A 62 -20.02 1.78 -14.58
C ILE A 62 -19.19 0.67 -13.96
N ILE A 63 -19.52 -0.56 -14.31
CA ILE A 63 -18.81 -1.76 -13.91
C ILE A 63 -18.49 -2.56 -15.19
N HIS A 64 -17.22 -2.79 -15.44
CA HIS A 64 -16.77 -3.59 -16.57
C HIS A 64 -16.18 -4.90 -16.07
N GLU A 65 -16.83 -6.01 -16.40
CA GLU A 65 -16.28 -7.33 -16.17
C GLU A 65 -15.39 -7.78 -17.34
N PRO A 66 -14.29 -8.51 -17.09
CA PRO A 66 -13.82 -9.02 -15.80
C PRO A 66 -12.91 -8.05 -15.00
N SER A 67 -12.69 -6.82 -15.48
CA SER A 67 -11.84 -5.82 -14.83
C SER A 67 -12.22 -5.61 -13.35
N ALA A 68 -13.52 -5.41 -13.09
CA ALA A 68 -14.03 -5.14 -11.75
C ALA A 68 -13.78 -6.30 -10.78
N THR A 69 -14.07 -7.53 -11.19
CA THR A 69 -13.80 -8.71 -10.37
C THR A 69 -12.30 -8.84 -10.07
N ILE A 70 -11.44 -8.65 -11.07
CA ILE A 70 -9.97 -8.75 -10.89
C ILE A 70 -9.48 -7.67 -9.94
N PHE A 71 -9.86 -6.40 -10.16
CA PHE A 71 -9.43 -5.29 -9.29
C PHE A 71 -9.87 -5.50 -7.84
N ASN A 72 -11.16 -5.75 -7.62
CA ASN A 72 -11.70 -5.90 -6.27
C ASN A 72 -11.07 -7.11 -5.55
N THR A 73 -10.89 -8.25 -6.23
CA THR A 73 -10.20 -9.41 -5.66
C THR A 73 -8.74 -9.11 -5.35
N THR A 74 -8.06 -8.36 -6.22
CA THR A 74 -6.69 -7.89 -5.98
C THR A 74 -6.59 -7.08 -4.70
N MET A 75 -7.50 -6.15 -4.48
CA MET A 75 -7.51 -5.33 -3.26
C MET A 75 -7.78 -6.16 -2.01
N LEU A 76 -8.70 -7.13 -2.08
CA LEU A 76 -8.98 -8.06 -0.98
C LEU A 76 -7.73 -8.86 -0.60
N VAL A 77 -7.09 -9.50 -1.57
CA VAL A 77 -5.91 -10.35 -1.33
C VAL A 77 -4.73 -9.52 -0.84
N THR A 78 -4.45 -8.39 -1.48
CA THR A 78 -3.42 -7.45 -1.04
C THR A 78 -3.64 -7.01 0.40
N GLY A 79 -4.87 -6.60 0.73
CA GLY A 79 -5.22 -6.17 2.08
C GLY A 79 -4.99 -7.26 3.13
N VAL A 80 -5.43 -8.49 2.87
CA VAL A 80 -5.20 -9.64 3.77
C VAL A 80 -3.72 -9.91 4.00
N LEU A 81 -2.91 -9.93 2.93
CA LEU A 81 -1.47 -10.19 3.03
C LEU A 81 -0.73 -9.09 3.80
N VAL A 82 -1.12 -7.82 3.60
CA VAL A 82 -0.55 -6.69 4.35
C VAL A 82 -0.93 -6.75 5.82
N VAL A 83 -2.19 -7.08 6.17
CA VAL A 83 -2.62 -7.25 7.57
C VAL A 83 -1.88 -8.43 8.23
N LEU A 84 -1.73 -9.55 7.53
CA LEU A 84 -0.94 -10.69 8.02
C LEU A 84 0.49 -10.27 8.34
N SER A 85 1.14 -9.56 7.42
CA SER A 85 2.50 -9.06 7.64
C SER A 85 2.57 -8.09 8.81
N ALA A 86 1.60 -7.18 8.93
CA ALA A 86 1.52 -6.23 10.04
C ALA A 86 1.40 -6.94 11.39
N TYR A 87 0.58 -7.99 11.46
CA TYR A 87 0.44 -8.82 12.65
C TYR A 87 1.76 -9.51 13.04
N LEU A 88 2.43 -10.14 12.08
CA LEU A 88 3.71 -10.81 12.33
C LEU A 88 4.79 -9.81 12.75
N LEU A 89 4.86 -8.65 12.09
CA LEU A 89 5.80 -7.59 12.45
C LEU A 89 5.50 -6.99 13.83
N TYR A 90 4.22 -6.87 14.22
CA TYR A 90 3.84 -6.45 15.56
C TYR A 90 4.37 -7.39 16.64
N ARG A 91 4.42 -8.71 16.36
CA ARG A 91 4.98 -9.71 17.27
C ARG A 91 6.50 -9.68 17.38
N VAL A 92 7.17 -9.20 16.32
CA VAL A 92 8.64 -9.21 16.21
C VAL A 92 9.28 -7.89 16.60
N LEU A 93 8.58 -6.76 16.37
CA LEU A 93 9.11 -5.42 16.60
C LEU A 93 8.57 -4.80 17.89
N ASP A 94 9.46 -4.21 18.69
CA ASP A 94 9.08 -3.47 19.93
C ASP A 94 8.30 -2.16 19.67
N ARG A 95 8.24 -1.71 18.43
CA ARG A 95 7.65 -0.42 18.06
C ARG A 95 6.33 -0.61 17.35
N GLY A 96 5.23 -0.59 18.10
CA GLY A 96 3.87 -0.83 17.59
C GLY A 96 3.35 0.21 16.56
N GLY A 97 3.95 1.40 16.46
CA GLY A 97 3.43 2.44 15.56
C GLY A 97 3.51 2.07 14.08
N PHE A 98 4.62 1.48 13.62
CA PHE A 98 4.78 1.03 12.24
C PHE A 98 3.85 -0.14 11.89
N PRO A 99 3.85 -1.25 12.64
CA PRO A 99 2.93 -2.36 12.35
C PRO A 99 1.46 -1.96 12.43
N LEU A 100 1.09 -1.05 13.35
CA LEU A 100 -0.28 -0.56 13.44
C LEU A 100 -0.69 0.24 12.19
N ALA A 101 0.16 1.17 11.73
CA ALA A 101 -0.10 1.91 10.49
C ALA A 101 -0.20 0.97 9.27
N LEU A 102 0.66 -0.06 9.22
CA LEU A 102 0.62 -1.09 8.19
C LEU A 102 -0.67 -1.93 8.24
N ALA A 103 -1.16 -2.27 9.44
CA ALA A 103 -2.42 -2.97 9.61
C ALA A 103 -3.61 -2.14 9.12
N VAL A 104 -3.63 -0.84 9.46
CA VAL A 104 -4.68 0.08 8.97
C VAL A 104 -4.61 0.26 7.46
N PHE A 105 -3.41 0.32 6.88
CA PHE A 105 -3.22 0.33 5.43
C PHE A 105 -3.82 -0.91 4.77
N GLY A 106 -3.48 -2.10 5.25
CA GLY A 106 -4.02 -3.37 4.72
C GLY A 106 -5.53 -3.48 4.91
N PHE A 107 -6.06 -3.07 6.06
CA PHE A 107 -7.49 -3.03 6.31
C PHE A 107 -8.21 -2.05 5.38
N GLY A 108 -7.62 -0.89 5.10
CA GLY A 108 -8.10 0.05 4.10
C GLY A 108 -8.18 -0.57 2.70
N ALA A 109 -7.09 -1.19 2.24
CA ALA A 109 -7.04 -1.86 0.95
C ALA A 109 -8.07 -2.99 0.82
N PHE A 110 -8.23 -3.81 1.88
CA PHE A 110 -9.28 -4.81 1.96
C PHE A 110 -10.67 -4.19 1.80
N GLY A 111 -10.94 -3.10 2.54
CA GLY A 111 -12.20 -2.38 2.47
C GLY A 111 -12.50 -1.78 1.09
N VAL A 112 -11.48 -1.31 0.36
CA VAL A 112 -11.64 -0.87 -1.05
C VAL A 112 -12.15 -2.01 -1.92
N GLY A 113 -11.66 -3.24 -1.71
CA GLY A 113 -12.14 -4.42 -2.44
C GLY A 113 -13.56 -4.85 -2.05
N VAL A 114 -13.96 -4.67 -0.78
CA VAL A 114 -15.32 -4.99 -0.30
C VAL A 114 -16.35 -3.95 -0.74
N PHE A 115 -15.94 -2.68 -0.79
CA PHE A 115 -16.80 -1.54 -1.12
C PHE A 115 -16.28 -0.84 -2.37
N PRO A 116 -16.63 -1.32 -3.58
CA PRO A 116 -16.26 -0.67 -4.84
C PRO A 116 -16.78 0.77 -4.94
N GLY A 117 -16.32 1.53 -5.93
CA GLY A 117 -16.59 2.96 -6.11
C GLY A 117 -18.06 3.38 -6.02
N ASN A 118 -18.98 2.47 -6.40
CA ASN A 118 -20.44 2.72 -6.33
C ASN A 118 -21.02 2.59 -4.90
N VAL A 119 -20.26 2.08 -3.93
CA VAL A 119 -20.72 1.91 -2.54
C VAL A 119 -20.25 3.10 -1.69
N THR A 120 -20.91 4.24 -1.86
CA THR A 120 -20.62 5.46 -1.10
C THR A 120 -21.39 5.50 0.24
N PRO A 121 -20.83 6.08 1.32
CA PRO A 121 -19.50 6.73 1.41
C PRO A 121 -18.35 5.78 1.73
N TRP A 122 -18.63 4.48 1.89
CA TRP A 122 -17.68 3.49 2.42
C TRP A 122 -16.42 3.39 1.58
N HIS A 123 -16.56 3.36 0.25
CA HIS A 123 -15.40 3.36 -0.65
C HIS A 123 -14.43 4.51 -0.33
N GLY A 124 -14.93 5.73 -0.22
CA GLY A 124 -14.09 6.91 0.08
C GLY A 124 -13.39 6.81 1.43
N ILE A 125 -14.08 6.28 2.46
CA ILE A 125 -13.51 6.07 3.79
C ILE A 125 -12.34 5.09 3.73
N PHE A 126 -12.52 3.93 3.08
CA PHE A 126 -11.48 2.92 2.97
C PHE A 126 -10.34 3.34 2.05
N ALA A 127 -10.62 4.08 0.98
CA ALA A 127 -9.58 4.67 0.14
C ALA A 127 -8.71 5.66 0.94
N LEU A 128 -9.32 6.56 1.73
CA LEU A 128 -8.57 7.48 2.57
C LEU A 128 -7.74 6.76 3.65
N LEU A 129 -8.30 5.72 4.29
CA LEU A 129 -7.53 4.88 5.22
C LEU A 129 -6.32 4.27 4.53
N THR A 130 -6.50 3.71 3.32
CA THR A 130 -5.41 3.14 2.52
C THR A 130 -4.32 4.18 2.26
N PHE A 131 -4.68 5.35 1.79
CA PHE A 131 -3.73 6.37 1.36
C PHE A 131 -2.96 6.98 2.54
N PHE A 132 -3.67 7.42 3.58
CA PHE A 132 -3.03 8.03 4.74
C PHE A 132 -2.22 7.03 5.55
N ALA A 133 -2.82 5.89 5.89
CA ALA A 133 -2.12 4.88 6.69
C ALA A 133 -0.96 4.25 5.92
N GLY A 134 -1.11 4.05 4.61
CA GLY A 134 -0.03 3.57 3.75
C GLY A 134 1.15 4.53 3.73
N GLY A 135 0.92 5.81 3.45
CA GLY A 135 1.96 6.83 3.48
C GLY A 135 2.66 6.93 4.83
N ILE A 136 1.88 6.92 5.93
CA ILE A 136 2.41 6.92 7.30
C ILE A 136 3.23 5.65 7.57
N ALA A 137 2.75 4.47 7.18
CA ALA A 137 3.48 3.21 7.37
C ALA A 137 4.82 3.25 6.65
N VAL A 138 4.85 3.71 5.38
CA VAL A 138 6.09 3.83 4.61
C VAL A 138 7.07 4.81 5.26
N VAL A 139 6.61 5.97 5.75
CA VAL A 139 7.47 6.89 6.51
C VAL A 139 7.98 6.25 7.81
N LEU A 140 7.11 5.59 8.57
CA LEU A 140 7.50 4.96 9.84
C LEU A 140 8.48 3.80 9.63
N SER A 141 8.46 3.13 8.48
CA SER A 141 9.42 2.07 8.16
C SER A 141 10.88 2.56 8.13
N THR A 142 11.10 3.87 7.94
CA THR A 142 12.45 4.48 8.03
C THR A 142 13.16 4.21 9.36
N ARG A 143 12.38 3.92 10.41
CA ARG A 143 12.88 3.67 11.76
C ARG A 143 13.30 2.21 11.99
N VAL A 144 12.93 1.32 11.07
CA VAL A 144 13.19 -0.12 11.18
C VAL A 144 14.17 -0.64 10.13
N VAL A 145 14.49 0.17 9.13
CA VAL A 145 15.46 -0.19 8.08
C VAL A 145 16.72 0.68 8.14
N SER A 146 17.84 0.13 7.66
CA SER A 146 19.11 0.85 7.58
C SER A 146 19.22 1.73 6.31
N ARG A 147 20.17 2.65 6.29
CA ARG A 147 20.57 3.38 5.07
C ARG A 147 21.26 2.43 4.09
N PRO A 148 21.09 2.62 2.76
CA PRO A 148 20.39 3.71 2.08
C PRO A 148 18.86 3.51 1.97
N PHE A 149 18.33 2.34 2.28
CA PHE A 149 16.92 2.00 2.05
C PHE A 149 15.95 2.89 2.87
N SER A 150 16.34 3.32 4.07
CA SER A 150 15.49 4.23 4.86
C SER A 150 15.23 5.57 4.14
N PHE A 151 16.19 6.07 3.34
CA PHE A 151 15.98 7.27 2.52
C PHE A 151 14.91 7.04 1.45
N ILE A 152 14.92 5.88 0.79
CA ILE A 152 13.90 5.51 -0.21
C ILE A 152 12.52 5.41 0.44
N CYS A 153 12.41 4.79 1.61
CA CYS A 153 11.16 4.74 2.37
C CYS A 153 10.65 6.15 2.70
N GLY A 154 11.50 7.03 3.21
CA GLY A 154 11.15 8.42 3.50
C GLY A 154 10.67 9.18 2.25
N LEU A 155 11.35 8.98 1.12
CA LEU A 155 10.98 9.60 -0.16
C LEU A 155 9.60 9.10 -0.63
N PHE A 156 9.36 7.81 -0.67
CA PHE A 156 8.12 7.22 -1.18
C PHE A 156 6.91 7.61 -0.31
N GLY A 157 7.03 7.43 1.01
CA GLY A 157 5.96 7.84 1.93
C GLY A 157 5.75 9.35 1.94
N GLY A 158 6.83 10.13 1.86
CA GLY A 158 6.79 11.58 1.75
C GLY A 158 6.08 12.07 0.49
N ILE A 159 6.41 11.51 -0.68
CA ILE A 159 5.72 11.83 -1.95
C ILE A 159 4.22 11.54 -1.83
N SER A 160 3.86 10.34 -1.39
CA SER A 160 2.45 9.94 -1.24
C SER A 160 1.68 10.91 -0.35
N LEU A 161 2.20 11.22 0.84
CA LEU A 161 1.53 12.12 1.79
C LEU A 161 1.51 13.58 1.33
N LEU A 162 2.55 14.07 0.68
CA LEU A 162 2.60 15.44 0.16
C LEU A 162 1.60 15.63 -0.99
N VAL A 163 1.51 14.67 -1.92
CA VAL A 163 0.53 14.72 -3.02
C VAL A 163 -0.88 14.70 -2.45
N LEU A 164 -1.18 13.75 -1.55
CA LEU A 164 -2.49 13.65 -0.92
C LEU A 164 -2.81 14.92 -0.11
N GLY A 165 -1.87 15.37 0.72
CA GLY A 165 -2.00 16.58 1.54
C GLY A 165 -2.23 17.84 0.69
N SER A 166 -1.59 17.94 -0.48
CA SER A 166 -1.80 19.06 -1.39
C SER A 166 -3.25 19.13 -1.88
N VAL A 167 -3.85 18.00 -2.23
CA VAL A 167 -5.24 17.94 -2.68
C VAL A 167 -6.19 18.45 -1.59
N PHE A 168 -6.00 17.97 -0.37
CA PHE A 168 -6.83 18.40 0.77
C PHE A 168 -6.61 19.86 1.14
N PHE A 169 -5.35 20.31 1.18
CA PHE A 169 -5.04 21.70 1.51
C PHE A 169 -5.65 22.66 0.51
N TYR A 170 -5.45 22.44 -0.78
CA TYR A 170 -6.02 23.32 -1.80
C TYR A 170 -7.54 23.25 -1.83
N GLY A 171 -8.15 22.07 -1.72
CA GLY A 171 -9.60 21.90 -1.75
C GLY A 171 -10.30 22.51 -0.53
N LEU A 172 -9.78 22.27 0.67
CA LEU A 172 -10.46 22.67 1.93
C LEU A 172 -10.06 24.06 2.41
N VAL A 173 -8.79 24.46 2.24
CA VAL A 173 -8.26 25.72 2.81
C VAL A 173 -8.27 26.83 1.79
N ILE A 174 -7.84 26.56 0.56
CA ILE A 174 -7.74 27.57 -0.50
C ILE A 174 -9.04 27.67 -1.31
N GLY A 175 -9.87 26.62 -1.36
CA GLY A 175 -11.08 26.58 -2.16
C GLY A 175 -10.83 26.51 -3.67
N SER A 176 -9.68 25.98 -4.08
CA SER A 176 -9.28 25.86 -5.49
C SER A 176 -8.66 24.48 -5.75
N PRO A 177 -8.61 24.04 -7.03
CA PRO A 177 -7.91 22.80 -7.38
C PRO A 177 -6.43 22.84 -6.99
N SER A 178 -5.89 21.68 -6.59
CA SER A 178 -4.44 21.52 -6.36
C SER A 178 -3.65 21.89 -7.62
N PRO A 179 -2.42 22.44 -7.51
CA PRO A 179 -1.50 22.63 -8.63
C PRO A 179 -1.24 21.36 -9.45
N LEU A 180 -1.50 20.19 -8.89
CA LEU A 180 -1.36 18.88 -9.54
C LEU A 180 -2.61 18.47 -10.34
N ALA A 181 -3.67 19.30 -10.38
CA ALA A 181 -4.93 18.96 -11.05
C ALA A 181 -4.77 18.71 -12.58
N PHE A 182 -3.68 19.19 -13.18
CA PHE A 182 -3.35 18.89 -14.60
C PHE A 182 -3.12 17.40 -14.86
N LEU A 183 -2.77 16.62 -13.84
CA LEU A 183 -2.60 15.16 -13.93
C LEU A 183 -3.95 14.42 -14.05
N GLY A 184 -5.07 15.08 -13.72
CA GLY A 184 -6.36 14.41 -13.51
C GLY A 184 -6.42 13.67 -12.18
N SER A 185 -7.60 13.22 -11.78
CA SER A 185 -7.79 12.47 -10.52
C SER A 185 -6.98 11.18 -10.49
N GLY A 186 -7.03 10.43 -11.60
CA GLY A 186 -6.29 9.18 -11.70
C GLY A 186 -4.77 9.34 -11.69
N GLY A 187 -4.24 10.41 -12.27
CA GLY A 187 -2.82 10.72 -12.18
C GLY A 187 -2.40 11.06 -10.74
N ILE A 188 -3.21 11.84 -10.03
CA ILE A 188 -3.00 12.15 -8.61
C ILE A 188 -3.05 10.87 -7.78
N GLU A 189 -4.08 10.04 -7.97
CA GLU A 189 -4.22 8.77 -7.24
C GLU A 189 -3.00 7.85 -7.46
N ARG A 190 -2.45 7.78 -8.67
CA ARG A 190 -1.23 7.01 -8.96
C ARG A 190 -0.01 7.53 -8.21
N TRP A 191 0.18 8.83 -8.13
CA TRP A 191 1.27 9.41 -7.35
C TRP A 191 1.12 9.19 -5.83
N VAL A 192 -0.10 8.96 -5.35
CA VAL A 192 -0.33 8.55 -3.97
C VAL A 192 -0.08 7.04 -3.79
N VAL A 193 -0.63 6.21 -4.68
CA VAL A 193 -0.71 4.75 -4.49
C VAL A 193 0.54 4.01 -4.95
N TYR A 194 1.13 4.36 -6.11
CA TYR A 194 2.25 3.59 -6.67
C TYR A 194 3.50 3.61 -5.80
N PRO A 195 3.91 4.71 -5.16
CA PRO A 195 5.00 4.65 -4.19
C PRO A 195 4.76 3.63 -3.08
N LEU A 196 3.50 3.49 -2.62
CA LEU A 196 3.13 2.52 -1.58
C LEU A 196 3.20 1.08 -2.08
N ILE A 197 2.62 0.81 -3.27
CA ILE A 197 2.58 -0.54 -3.85
C ILE A 197 4.00 -1.02 -4.20
N VAL A 198 4.85 -0.16 -4.75
CA VAL A 198 6.25 -0.51 -5.08
C VAL A 198 7.08 -0.70 -3.81
N TRP A 199 6.79 0.05 -2.74
CA TRP A 199 7.46 -0.14 -1.46
C TRP A 199 7.17 -1.52 -0.86
N LEU A 200 5.96 -2.08 -1.02
CA LEU A 200 5.60 -3.39 -0.44
C LEU A 200 6.62 -4.50 -0.81
N PRO A 201 6.90 -4.78 -2.10
CA PRO A 201 7.87 -5.82 -2.45
C PRO A 201 9.31 -5.44 -2.09
N ALA A 202 9.66 -4.16 -2.15
CA ALA A 202 10.99 -3.70 -1.78
C ALA A 202 11.24 -3.90 -0.27
N PHE A 203 10.29 -3.54 0.57
CA PHE A 203 10.38 -3.74 2.02
C PHE A 203 10.28 -5.24 2.38
N GLY A 204 9.40 -5.99 1.70
CA GLY A 204 9.30 -7.44 1.87
C GLY A 204 10.62 -8.15 1.54
N GLY A 205 11.27 -7.78 0.43
CA GLY A 205 12.59 -8.29 0.06
C GLY A 205 13.68 -7.93 1.08
N TYR A 206 13.65 -6.72 1.64
CA TYR A 206 14.54 -6.34 2.74
C TYR A 206 14.36 -7.24 3.96
N LEU A 207 13.12 -7.55 4.37
CA LEU A 207 12.84 -8.44 5.50
C LEU A 207 13.34 -9.87 5.23
N LEU A 208 13.17 -10.37 4.00
CA LEU A 208 13.68 -11.68 3.59
C LEU A 208 15.21 -11.74 3.66
N ALA A 209 15.90 -10.72 3.17
CA ALA A 209 17.36 -10.64 3.26
C ALA A 209 17.84 -10.66 4.71
N VAL A 210 17.25 -9.81 5.57
CA VAL A 210 17.59 -9.76 7.00
C VAL A 210 17.31 -11.09 7.72
N SER A 211 16.25 -11.81 7.32
CA SER A 211 15.94 -13.12 7.92
C SER A 211 16.97 -14.18 7.52
N ASN A 212 17.48 -14.20 6.29
CA ASN A 212 18.47 -15.14 5.79
C ASN A 212 19.86 -14.92 6.40
N ASP A 213 20.31 -13.66 6.50
CA ASP A 213 21.61 -13.33 7.15
C ASP A 213 21.71 -13.88 8.58
N SER A 214 20.57 -14.14 9.19
CA SER A 214 20.51 -14.63 10.56
C SER A 214 20.63 -16.15 10.68
N THR A 215 20.38 -16.90 9.60
CA THR A 215 20.53 -18.37 9.58
C THR A 215 21.97 -18.81 9.30
N GLY A 216 22.87 -17.89 8.94
CA GLY A 216 24.23 -18.23 8.49
C GLY A 216 24.27 -18.85 7.09
N GLU A 217 23.15 -18.90 6.39
CA GLU A 217 23.08 -19.24 4.98
C GLU A 217 23.45 -17.97 4.17
N ALA A 218 24.73 -17.83 3.89
CA ALA A 218 25.20 -16.82 2.95
C ALA A 218 24.49 -17.05 1.60
N ALA A 219 23.84 -16.02 1.09
CA ALA A 219 23.35 -16.00 -0.28
C ALA A 219 24.56 -16.21 -1.21
N ILE A 220 24.53 -17.27 -2.00
CA ILE A 220 25.50 -17.60 -3.04
C ILE A 220 25.31 -16.62 -4.19
#